data_69e195e5a1e4ad70be4079cdd7360483
#
_entry.id   69e195e5a1e4ad70be4079cdd7360483
#
_cell.length_a   1.000
_cell.length_b   1.000
_cell.length_c   1.000
_cell.angle_alpha   90.00
_cell.angle_beta   90.00
_cell.angle_gamma   90.00
#
_symmetry.space_group_name_H-M   'P 1'
#
loop_
_entity.id
_entity.type
_entity.pdbx_description
1 polymer ?
#
loop_
_entity_poly.entity_id
_entity_poly.type
_entity_poly.pdbx_seq_one_letter_code
_entity_poly.pdbx_strand_id
1 'polypeptide(L)'
;MECSTYTSSQPNLVWGENIDVEISGVGRNITEELRDVSGGKKERRMQRLVRKREVNEAGRLMSTARNESFKRAVSLYRAGAHLSSAMTTVSPTSIIHLFKLSPPNGRPRAQTRVRCSIAEGPTISPSSVDGRGTVDCVVVGGGISGLCIAQALATKHRDTVPNVIVTEARDQVGGNITTVERDGYLWEEGPNSFQPSDSILTMAVDSGLKDELVLGDPDAPRFVLWKGKLRPVPAKPTDLPFFDLMSFGGKLRAGFGALGIRPPPPGHEESVEEFVRRNLGDEVFERLIEPFCSGVYAGDPSKLSMKAAFGRVWKLEQIGGSIIGGTVKTIQERNNAPKPPRDPRLPKPKGQTVGSFRKGLSMLPDAISKRLGSNVKLSWKLTSISKLDNQEYKLTYETPEGLASVQTKSVVMTIPSYTASNLFRPLSDVAAGALSQFFYPPVAAVTVSYPTEAFRAECLIDGELKGFGQLHPRSQGLETLGTIYSSSLFPNRAPPGRVLLLNYIGGATNPGIKFKTHSELVEAVDRDLRKVLIDPRAKEPLALGVRIWPQAIPQFLVGHLDILDTAKSALRDIGFRGMFLGGNYVSGVALGRCVEGAYEVAAEVSDFLSQQAYK
;
A
#
# COMPACT_ATOMS: atom_id res chain seq x y z
N MET A 1 -52.95 -20.90 5.19
CA MET A 1 -53.56 -19.86 5.97
C MET A 1 -52.55 -18.73 5.97
N GLU A 2 -52.79 -17.85 5.33
CA GLU A 2 -53.47 -16.75 4.75
C GLU A 2 -52.48 -15.77 4.18
N CYS A 3 -52.77 -15.49 2.95
CA CYS A 3 -52.21 -14.49 2.08
C CYS A 3 -52.63 -13.10 2.58
N SER A 4 -51.79 -12.10 2.53
CA SER A 4 -52.22 -10.71 2.46
C SER A 4 -51.24 -9.91 1.60
N THR A 5 -51.71 -9.62 0.42
CA THR A 5 -51.20 -8.67 -0.56
C THR A 5 -51.41 -7.25 -0.07
N TYR A 6 -50.42 -6.36 -0.24
CA TYR A 6 -50.66 -4.92 -0.36
C TYR A 6 -49.87 -4.36 -1.54
N THR A 7 -50.64 -3.94 -2.53
CA THR A 7 -50.24 -3.08 -3.64
C THR A 7 -50.26 -1.63 -3.17
N SER A 8 -49.37 -0.81 -3.64
CA SER A 8 -49.60 0.51 -4.27
C SER A 8 -48.38 1.40 -4.17
N SER A 9 -48.07 1.86 -5.25
CA SER A 9 -48.16 3.20 -5.89
C SER A 9 -46.85 3.99 -5.75
N GLN A 10 -46.20 4.09 -6.90
CA GLN A 10 -45.21 5.14 -7.21
C GLN A 10 -45.91 6.53 -7.19
N PRO A 11 -45.21 7.59 -6.92
CA PRO A 11 -45.42 8.86 -7.57
C PRO A 11 -44.29 9.26 -8.50
N ASN A 12 -44.67 9.51 -9.75
CA ASN A 12 -43.93 10.28 -10.71
C ASN A 12 -43.50 11.62 -10.14
N LEU A 13 -42.21 11.95 -10.23
CA LEU A 13 -41.74 13.32 -10.06
C LEU A 13 -41.18 13.83 -11.38
N VAL A 14 -41.94 14.78 -11.90
CA VAL A 14 -41.69 15.63 -13.06
C VAL A 14 -40.47 16.51 -12.76
N TRP A 15 -39.48 16.50 -13.62
CA TRP A 15 -38.41 17.50 -13.64
C TRP A 15 -38.88 18.73 -14.43
N GLY A 16 -39.12 19.80 -13.72
CA GLY A 16 -39.23 21.12 -14.28
C GLY A 16 -38.64 22.08 -13.28
N GLU A 17 -37.49 22.62 -13.59
CA GLU A 17 -37.01 23.81 -12.92
C GLU A 17 -36.14 24.66 -13.84
N ASN A 18 -36.64 25.88 -14.00
CA ASN A 18 -36.08 27.04 -14.63
C ASN A 18 -34.76 27.45 -13.98
N ILE A 19 -33.76 27.75 -14.81
CA ILE A 19 -32.65 28.61 -14.41
C ILE A 19 -32.96 29.99 -14.97
N ASP A 20 -33.46 30.84 -14.12
CA ASP A 20 -33.58 32.30 -14.39
C ASP A 20 -32.15 32.89 -14.30
N VAL A 21 -31.64 33.29 -15.45
CA VAL A 21 -30.49 34.19 -15.52
C VAL A 21 -31.02 35.58 -15.79
N GLU A 22 -31.04 36.43 -14.77
CA GLU A 22 -31.31 37.85 -14.87
C GLU A 22 -30.27 38.52 -15.80
N ILE A 23 -30.71 38.88 -17.00
CA ILE A 23 -30.01 39.83 -17.84
C ILE A 23 -30.81 41.15 -17.79
N SER A 24 -30.53 41.96 -16.79
CA SER A 24 -31.00 43.34 -16.74
C SER A 24 -30.01 44.22 -17.53
N GLY A 25 -30.47 44.80 -18.63
CA GLY A 25 -29.78 45.98 -19.13
C GLY A 25 -29.68 46.25 -20.62
N VAL A 26 -30.48 45.62 -21.51
CA VAL A 26 -30.53 46.08 -22.92
C VAL A 26 -31.93 45.83 -23.48
N GLY A 27 -32.92 46.56 -23.02
CA GLY A 27 -34.28 46.33 -23.45
C GLY A 27 -35.20 47.58 -23.51
N ARG A 28 -34.66 48.80 -23.68
CA ARG A 28 -35.54 50.01 -23.65
C ARG A 28 -35.51 50.89 -24.90
N ASN A 29 -34.99 50.49 -26.03
CA ASN A 29 -34.98 51.37 -27.20
C ASN A 29 -35.46 50.76 -28.53
N ILE A 30 -36.29 49.71 -28.51
CA ILE A 30 -36.74 49.08 -29.78
C ILE A 30 -38.29 49.03 -29.89
N THR A 31 -39.05 49.48 -28.90
CA THR A 31 -40.53 49.37 -28.90
C THR A 31 -41.27 50.57 -29.44
N GLU A 32 -40.61 51.67 -29.81
CA GLU A 32 -41.30 52.87 -30.36
C GLU A 32 -41.30 52.99 -31.89
N GLU A 33 -40.53 52.18 -32.64
CA GLU A 33 -40.47 52.26 -34.11
C GLU A 33 -41.36 51.27 -34.88
N LEU A 34 -42.20 50.50 -34.25
CA LEU A 34 -42.96 49.38 -34.88
C LEU A 34 -44.48 49.63 -34.94
N ARG A 35 -44.94 50.86 -34.97
CA ARG A 35 -46.40 51.14 -35.02
C ARG A 35 -46.96 51.49 -36.40
N ASP A 36 -46.20 51.48 -37.46
CA ASP A 36 -46.73 51.75 -38.79
C ASP A 36 -46.02 50.87 -39.87
N VAL A 37 -46.51 49.67 -40.15
CA VAL A 37 -46.50 49.08 -41.49
C VAL A 37 -47.29 47.74 -41.50
N SER A 38 -48.49 47.78 -42.03
CA SER A 38 -49.29 46.62 -42.43
C SER A 38 -48.73 45.95 -43.71
N GLY A 39 -48.29 44.72 -43.66
CA GLY A 39 -47.90 43.96 -44.84
C GLY A 39 -47.13 42.69 -44.54
N GLY A 40 -47.82 41.55 -44.42
CA GLY A 40 -47.32 40.23 -43.99
C GLY A 40 -46.18 39.57 -44.80
N LYS A 41 -45.62 40.23 -45.80
CA LYS A 41 -44.42 39.77 -46.53
C LYS A 41 -43.13 40.45 -46.05
N LYS A 42 -43.21 41.69 -45.54
CA LYS A 42 -42.05 42.42 -45.01
C LYS A 42 -41.69 41.92 -43.61
N GLU A 43 -42.67 41.59 -42.79
CA GLU A 43 -42.49 41.09 -41.43
C GLU A 43 -41.73 39.76 -41.38
N ARG A 44 -42.03 38.80 -42.26
CA ARG A 44 -41.30 37.55 -42.37
C ARG A 44 -39.85 37.73 -42.88
N ARG A 45 -39.57 38.77 -43.65
CA ARG A 45 -38.24 39.11 -44.14
C ARG A 45 -37.39 39.78 -43.02
N MET A 46 -38.02 40.60 -42.20
CA MET A 46 -37.43 41.27 -41.04
C MET A 46 -37.11 40.25 -39.93
N GLN A 47 -38.06 39.37 -39.60
CA GLN A 47 -37.81 38.27 -38.64
C GLN A 47 -36.68 37.34 -39.07
N ARG A 48 -36.51 37.08 -40.35
CA ARG A 48 -35.37 36.32 -40.88
C ARG A 48 -34.04 37.10 -40.78
N LEU A 49 -34.06 38.41 -40.92
CA LEU A 49 -32.87 39.25 -40.79
C LEU A 49 -32.44 39.41 -39.32
N VAL A 50 -33.41 39.58 -38.41
CA VAL A 50 -33.14 39.60 -36.96
C VAL A 50 -32.59 38.29 -36.48
N ARG A 51 -33.21 37.13 -36.83
CA ARG A 51 -32.65 35.82 -36.52
C ARG A 51 -31.26 35.56 -37.10
N LYS A 52 -30.97 36.08 -38.32
CA LYS A 52 -29.63 35.98 -38.91
C LYS A 52 -28.60 36.84 -38.15
N ARG A 53 -29.03 37.99 -37.63
CA ARG A 53 -28.15 38.87 -36.85
C ARG A 53 -27.88 38.30 -35.46
N GLU A 54 -28.87 37.76 -34.77
CA GLU A 54 -28.75 37.08 -33.49
C GLU A 54 -27.87 35.83 -33.59
N VAL A 55 -28.03 35.02 -34.63
CA VAL A 55 -27.16 33.84 -34.89
C VAL A 55 -25.72 34.24 -35.19
N ASN A 56 -25.51 35.36 -35.89
CA ASN A 56 -24.16 35.88 -36.16
C ASN A 56 -23.50 36.53 -34.92
N GLU A 57 -24.26 37.22 -34.07
CA GLU A 57 -23.76 37.75 -32.80
C GLU A 57 -23.50 36.67 -31.78
N ALA A 58 -24.36 35.66 -31.64
CA ALA A 58 -24.11 34.48 -30.84
C ALA A 58 -22.89 33.69 -31.32
N GLY A 59 -22.71 33.58 -32.66
CA GLY A 59 -21.54 32.99 -33.26
C GLY A 59 -20.23 33.77 -33.01
N ARG A 60 -20.31 35.11 -32.98
CA ARG A 60 -19.16 35.96 -32.61
C ARG A 60 -18.84 35.87 -31.12
N LEU A 61 -19.85 35.90 -30.24
CA LEU A 61 -19.64 35.74 -28.80
C LEU A 61 -19.10 34.38 -28.44
N MET A 62 -19.58 33.27 -29.08
CA MET A 62 -19.00 31.95 -28.93
C MET A 62 -17.57 31.84 -29.49
N SER A 63 -17.27 32.57 -30.60
CA SER A 63 -15.91 32.62 -31.16
C SER A 63 -14.95 33.39 -30.25
N THR A 64 -15.42 34.48 -29.62
CA THR A 64 -14.61 35.28 -28.69
C THR A 64 -14.39 34.55 -27.38
N ALA A 65 -15.43 33.89 -26.83
CA ALA A 65 -15.32 33.06 -25.64
C ALA A 65 -14.43 31.83 -25.87
N ARG A 66 -14.52 31.18 -27.05
CA ARG A 66 -13.60 30.13 -27.46
C ARG A 66 -12.17 30.63 -27.58
N ASN A 67 -11.96 31.84 -28.09
CA ASN A 67 -10.61 32.41 -28.26
C ASN A 67 -9.99 32.84 -26.91
N GLU A 68 -10.79 33.33 -25.97
CA GLU A 68 -10.33 33.62 -24.61
C GLU A 68 -10.08 32.35 -23.79
N SER A 69 -10.95 31.36 -23.88
CA SER A 69 -10.74 30.05 -23.26
C SER A 69 -9.55 29.33 -23.86
N PHE A 70 -9.36 29.43 -25.19
CA PHE A 70 -8.20 28.90 -25.88
C PHE A 70 -6.91 29.68 -25.53
N LYS A 71 -6.97 31.02 -25.41
CA LYS A 71 -5.84 31.82 -24.93
C LYS A 71 -5.49 31.55 -23.47
N ARG A 72 -6.49 31.34 -22.61
CA ARG A 72 -6.27 30.87 -21.22
C ARG A 72 -5.71 29.46 -21.17
N ALA A 73 -6.21 28.54 -21.99
CA ALA A 73 -5.67 27.19 -22.09
C ALA A 73 -4.24 27.19 -22.66
N VAL A 74 -3.93 28.02 -23.66
CA VAL A 74 -2.57 28.17 -24.21
C VAL A 74 -1.64 28.91 -23.24
N SER A 75 -2.14 29.86 -22.44
CA SER A 75 -1.38 30.51 -21.37
C SER A 75 -1.10 29.54 -20.22
N LEU A 76 -2.08 28.71 -19.85
CA LEU A 76 -1.90 27.61 -18.90
C LEU A 76 -0.99 26.52 -19.47
N TYR A 77 -1.04 26.25 -20.76
CA TYR A 77 -0.14 25.34 -21.44
C TYR A 77 1.29 25.89 -21.52
N ARG A 78 1.49 27.20 -21.74
CA ARG A 78 2.81 27.84 -21.68
C ARG A 78 3.35 27.96 -20.25
N ALA A 79 2.52 28.23 -19.26
CA ALA A 79 2.88 28.12 -17.85
C ALA A 79 3.16 26.65 -17.47
N GLY A 80 2.43 25.68 -18.05
CA GLY A 80 2.66 24.25 -17.93
C GLY A 80 3.95 23.77 -18.60
N ALA A 81 4.45 24.44 -19.65
CA ALA A 81 5.70 24.08 -20.30
C ALA A 81 6.93 24.40 -19.43
N HIS A 82 6.87 25.41 -18.56
CA HIS A 82 7.86 25.60 -17.50
C HIS A 82 7.63 24.67 -16.28
N LEU A 83 6.44 24.11 -16.12
CA LEU A 83 6.11 23.05 -15.17
C LEU A 83 6.40 21.63 -15.71
N SER A 84 6.62 21.48 -17.02
CA SER A 84 6.93 20.19 -17.67
C SER A 84 8.23 19.56 -17.16
N SER A 85 9.20 20.37 -16.71
CA SER A 85 10.39 19.86 -16.00
C SER A 85 10.08 19.34 -14.59
N ALA A 86 8.97 19.77 -13.96
CA ALA A 86 8.51 19.29 -12.68
C ALA A 86 7.45 18.16 -12.80
N MET A 87 6.75 18.08 -13.94
CA MET A 87 5.77 17.03 -14.22
C MET A 87 6.38 15.70 -14.69
N THR A 88 7.66 15.64 -14.98
CA THR A 88 8.37 14.38 -15.28
C THR A 88 8.40 13.38 -14.12
N THR A 89 7.84 13.74 -12.94
CA THR A 89 7.76 12.86 -11.77
C THR A 89 6.36 12.32 -11.47
N VAL A 90 5.32 12.68 -12.23
CA VAL A 90 3.95 12.17 -12.02
C VAL A 90 3.51 11.34 -13.22
N SER A 91 4.06 10.14 -13.35
CA SER A 91 3.53 9.14 -14.28
C SER A 91 2.28 8.47 -13.68
N PRO A 92 1.42 7.80 -14.45
CA PRO A 92 0.36 6.92 -13.91
C PRO A 92 0.92 5.77 -13.09
N THR A 93 2.16 5.38 -13.36
CA THR A 93 2.96 4.57 -12.43
C THR A 93 3.16 5.34 -11.14
N SER A 94 3.19 6.66 -11.13
CA SER A 94 3.23 7.48 -9.91
C SER A 94 1.89 7.53 -9.20
N ILE A 95 0.75 7.35 -9.86
CA ILE A 95 -0.52 7.13 -9.15
C ILE A 95 -0.52 5.73 -8.51
N ILE A 96 -0.04 4.71 -9.20
CA ILE A 96 0.24 3.40 -8.63
C ILE A 96 1.43 3.49 -7.65
N HIS A 97 2.42 4.36 -7.88
CA HIS A 97 3.51 4.66 -6.95
C HIS A 97 3.12 5.59 -5.81
N LEU A 98 2.15 6.46 -5.94
CA LEU A 98 1.56 7.23 -4.86
C LEU A 98 0.77 6.34 -3.91
N PHE A 99 0.22 5.24 -4.42
CA PHE A 99 -0.34 4.15 -3.60
C PHE A 99 0.75 3.24 -3.02
N LYS A 100 2.00 3.31 -3.52
CA LYS A 100 3.17 2.62 -2.96
C LYS A 100 3.94 3.59 -2.04
N LEU A 101 3.72 3.44 -0.84
CA LEU A 101 4.38 3.82 0.43
C LEU A 101 5.73 4.56 0.39
N SER A 102 5.82 5.74 0.97
CA SER A 102 6.97 6.40 1.57
C SER A 102 6.56 7.41 2.65
N PRO A 103 7.26 7.58 3.79
CA PRO A 103 6.76 8.13 5.05
C PRO A 103 6.63 9.64 5.16
N PRO A 104 5.89 10.15 6.14
CA PRO A 104 5.96 11.55 6.55
C PRO A 104 7.22 11.81 7.37
N ASN A 105 7.88 12.94 7.10
CA ASN A 105 9.05 13.41 7.83
C ASN A 105 8.73 13.67 9.30
N GLY A 106 9.46 13.00 10.19
CA GLY A 106 9.58 13.38 11.58
C GLY A 106 10.33 14.71 11.71
N ARG A 107 9.99 15.51 12.72
CA ARG A 107 10.60 16.80 13.05
C ARG A 107 12.11 16.68 13.30
N PRO A 108 12.92 17.68 12.93
CA PRO A 108 14.36 17.63 13.15
C PRO A 108 14.70 17.76 14.66
N ARG A 109 15.46 16.82 15.17
CA ARG A 109 16.18 16.94 16.43
C ARG A 109 17.67 17.02 16.20
N ALA A 110 18.35 17.76 17.09
CA ALA A 110 19.71 18.22 17.08
C ALA A 110 20.77 17.19 16.62
N GLN A 111 21.73 17.70 15.85
CA GLN A 111 22.90 16.98 15.36
C GLN A 111 23.90 16.73 16.47
N THR A 112 24.19 15.47 16.74
CA THR A 112 25.45 15.07 17.39
C THR A 112 26.39 14.51 16.32
N ARG A 113 27.52 15.17 16.13
CA ARG A 113 28.58 14.72 15.22
C ARG A 113 29.21 13.44 15.76
N VAL A 114 29.01 12.32 15.04
CA VAL A 114 29.75 11.09 15.29
C VAL A 114 30.88 10.96 14.26
N ARG A 115 32.10 10.87 14.76
CA ARG A 115 33.32 10.60 13.99
C ARG A 115 33.32 9.14 13.57
N CYS A 116 33.33 8.86 12.28
CA CYS A 116 33.41 7.49 11.73
C CYS A 116 34.86 7.01 11.75
N SER A 117 35.15 5.96 12.52
CA SER A 117 36.30 5.07 12.30
C SER A 117 35.78 3.78 11.68
N ILE A 118 36.43 3.33 10.60
CA ILE A 118 36.14 2.04 9.95
C ILE A 118 36.68 0.96 10.89
N ALA A 119 35.76 0.29 11.60
CA ALA A 119 36.05 -0.93 12.33
C ALA A 119 34.97 -1.97 11.96
N GLU A 120 35.38 -3.19 11.79
CA GLU A 120 34.48 -4.37 11.67
C GLU A 120 33.40 -4.26 12.74
N GLY A 121 32.13 -4.35 12.32
CA GLY A 121 30.99 -4.10 13.21
C GLY A 121 31.08 -4.96 14.47
N PRO A 122 30.87 -4.39 15.65
CA PRO A 122 31.01 -5.11 16.90
C PRO A 122 30.02 -6.27 16.96
N THR A 123 30.55 -7.47 17.13
CA THR A 123 29.77 -8.62 17.57
C THR A 123 29.16 -8.23 18.92
N ILE A 124 27.85 -8.23 19.04
CA ILE A 124 27.15 -7.92 20.29
C ILE A 124 27.52 -9.04 21.27
N SER A 125 28.33 -8.73 22.27
CA SER A 125 28.69 -9.70 23.30
C SER A 125 27.43 -10.13 24.07
N PRO A 126 27.22 -11.42 24.32
CA PRO A 126 26.04 -11.91 25.03
C PRO A 126 26.07 -11.39 26.47
N SER A 127 25.12 -10.52 26.82
CA SER A 127 24.83 -10.25 28.23
C SER A 127 24.11 -11.47 28.79
N SER A 128 24.72 -12.09 29.80
CA SER A 128 24.21 -13.28 30.47
C SER A 128 22.79 -13.06 30.97
N VAL A 129 21.86 -13.88 30.49
CA VAL A 129 20.50 -14.03 31.07
C VAL A 129 20.60 -14.98 32.27
N ASP A 130 21.55 -14.70 33.17
CA ASP A 130 21.61 -15.37 34.47
C ASP A 130 21.03 -14.41 35.52
N GLY A 131 19.80 -14.64 35.87
CA GLY A 131 19.14 -14.53 37.16
C GLY A 131 19.16 -13.23 37.97
N ARG A 132 19.78 -12.11 37.54
CA ARG A 132 19.90 -10.90 38.40
C ARG A 132 19.90 -9.54 37.71
N GLY A 133 19.45 -9.43 36.46
CA GLY A 133 19.38 -8.11 35.79
C GLY A 133 18.03 -7.88 35.10
N THR A 134 17.41 -6.73 35.35
CA THR A 134 16.23 -6.27 34.61
C THR A 134 16.62 -5.97 33.16
N VAL A 135 15.88 -6.51 32.19
CA VAL A 135 16.03 -6.21 30.76
C VAL A 135 15.41 -4.83 30.49
N ASP A 136 16.03 -4.01 29.65
CA ASP A 136 15.48 -2.68 29.34
C ASP A 136 14.23 -2.78 28.44
N CYS A 137 14.30 -3.66 27.43
CA CYS A 137 13.17 -3.87 26.51
C CYS A 137 13.06 -5.33 26.08
N VAL A 138 11.86 -5.89 26.18
CA VAL A 138 11.50 -7.16 25.57
C VAL A 138 10.64 -6.91 24.34
N VAL A 139 11.09 -7.40 23.18
CA VAL A 139 10.32 -7.40 21.94
C VAL A 139 9.68 -8.78 21.76
N VAL A 140 8.35 -8.83 21.81
CA VAL A 140 7.57 -10.05 21.67
C VAL A 140 7.16 -10.24 20.21
N GLY A 141 7.70 -11.29 19.58
CA GLY A 141 7.52 -11.63 18.17
C GLY A 141 8.81 -11.48 17.36
N GLY A 142 9.35 -12.61 16.88
CA GLY A 142 10.54 -12.68 16.02
C GLY A 142 10.25 -12.52 14.52
N GLY A 143 9.11 -11.89 14.17
CA GLY A 143 8.83 -11.46 12.80
C GLY A 143 9.68 -10.26 12.41
N ILE A 144 9.60 -9.86 11.12
CA ILE A 144 10.44 -8.78 10.59
C ILE A 144 10.32 -7.47 11.38
N SER A 145 9.12 -7.10 11.83
CA SER A 145 8.92 -5.88 12.63
C SER A 145 9.66 -5.94 13.96
N GLY A 146 9.52 -7.03 14.70
CA GLY A 146 10.18 -7.19 16.00
C GLY A 146 11.70 -7.24 15.88
N LEU A 147 12.22 -8.00 14.92
CA LEU A 147 13.66 -8.06 14.66
C LEU A 147 14.24 -6.69 14.27
N CYS A 148 13.56 -5.95 13.39
CA CYS A 148 13.99 -4.61 13.00
C CYS A 148 13.94 -3.61 14.17
N ILE A 149 12.95 -3.70 15.07
CA ILE A 149 12.89 -2.90 16.30
C ILE A 149 14.08 -3.22 17.19
N ALA A 150 14.33 -4.50 17.46
CA ALA A 150 15.44 -4.91 18.32
C ALA A 150 16.80 -4.49 17.73
N GLN A 151 17.00 -4.62 16.42
CA GLN A 151 18.22 -4.16 15.75
C GLN A 151 18.34 -2.63 15.82
N ALA A 152 17.27 -1.86 15.62
CA ALA A 152 17.29 -0.42 15.73
C ALA A 152 17.64 0.03 17.16
N LEU A 153 17.08 -0.61 18.18
CA LEU A 153 17.43 -0.38 19.58
C LEU A 153 18.90 -0.69 19.84
N ALA A 154 19.38 -1.87 19.43
CA ALA A 154 20.73 -2.32 19.66
C ALA A 154 21.81 -1.51 18.89
N THR A 155 21.43 -0.79 17.83
CA THR A 155 22.39 0.00 17.02
C THR A 155 22.26 1.50 17.21
N LYS A 156 21.05 2.05 17.08
CA LYS A 156 20.81 3.51 17.10
C LYS A 156 20.49 4.06 18.49
N HIS A 157 20.03 3.20 19.40
CA HIS A 157 19.60 3.58 20.74
C HIS A 157 20.32 2.79 21.84
N ARG A 158 21.50 2.24 21.52
CA ARG A 158 22.26 1.37 22.43
C ARG A 158 22.61 2.04 23.76
N ASP A 159 22.90 3.33 23.74
CA ASP A 159 23.28 4.07 24.95
C ASP A 159 22.12 4.22 25.95
N THR A 160 20.88 4.24 25.43
CA THR A 160 19.66 4.36 26.24
C THR A 160 19.04 3.00 26.55
N VAL A 161 19.15 2.05 25.63
CA VAL A 161 18.50 0.73 25.68
C VAL A 161 19.55 -0.37 25.41
N PRO A 162 20.50 -0.58 26.35
CA PRO A 162 21.59 -1.52 26.14
C PRO A 162 21.15 -3.00 26.16
N ASN A 163 20.10 -3.35 26.92
CA ASN A 163 19.67 -4.74 27.13
C ASN A 163 18.32 -5.00 26.45
N VAL A 164 18.37 -5.50 25.22
CA VAL A 164 17.18 -5.85 24.43
C VAL A 164 17.16 -7.34 24.15
N ILE A 165 16.01 -7.99 24.36
CA ILE A 165 15.78 -9.37 23.93
C ILE A 165 14.57 -9.46 23.03
N VAL A 166 14.59 -10.43 22.11
CA VAL A 166 13.47 -10.80 21.24
C VAL A 166 13.00 -12.19 21.64
N THR A 167 11.69 -12.37 21.77
CA THR A 167 11.09 -13.69 22.04
C THR A 167 10.19 -14.08 20.87
N GLU A 168 10.32 -15.32 20.40
CA GLU A 168 9.52 -15.89 19.31
C GLU A 168 8.95 -17.23 19.75
N ALA A 169 7.65 -17.43 19.51
CA ALA A 169 6.95 -18.64 19.90
C ALA A 169 7.33 -19.87 19.05
N ARG A 170 7.78 -19.66 17.83
CA ARG A 170 8.24 -20.74 16.94
C ARG A 170 9.75 -21.00 17.13
N ASP A 171 10.19 -22.07 16.53
CA ASP A 171 11.59 -22.50 16.46
C ASP A 171 12.43 -21.72 15.43
N GLN A 172 11.82 -20.78 14.71
CA GLN A 172 12.45 -19.97 13.67
C GLN A 172 11.91 -18.53 13.64
N VAL A 173 12.75 -17.59 13.20
CA VAL A 173 12.39 -16.19 12.98
C VAL A 173 11.73 -15.95 11.61
N GLY A 174 11.34 -14.70 11.34
CA GLY A 174 10.87 -14.25 10.03
C GLY A 174 9.36 -13.96 9.94
N GLY A 175 8.56 -14.53 10.83
CA GLY A 175 7.11 -14.34 10.77
C GLY A 175 6.50 -14.91 9.49
N ASN A 176 5.89 -14.06 8.65
CA ASN A 176 5.32 -14.48 7.36
C ASN A 176 6.36 -14.46 6.22
N ILE A 177 7.59 -14.04 6.47
CA ILE A 177 8.68 -14.16 5.49
C ILE A 177 9.18 -15.59 5.54
N THR A 178 8.99 -16.32 4.45
CA THR A 178 9.42 -17.71 4.30
C THR A 178 9.92 -17.90 2.88
N THR A 179 11.21 -18.17 2.75
CA THR A 179 11.85 -18.51 1.47
C THR A 179 12.16 -19.99 1.45
N VAL A 180 11.91 -20.66 0.34
CA VAL A 180 12.24 -22.08 0.13
C VAL A 180 13.21 -22.20 -1.04
N GLU A 181 14.29 -22.98 -0.86
CA GLU A 181 15.24 -23.35 -1.91
C GLU A 181 15.23 -24.87 -2.05
N ARG A 182 14.89 -25.38 -3.24
CA ARG A 182 14.85 -26.82 -3.51
C ARG A 182 14.95 -27.09 -5.00
N ASP A 183 15.74 -28.10 -5.37
CA ASP A 183 15.87 -28.62 -6.74
C ASP A 183 16.22 -27.52 -7.77
N GLY A 184 17.05 -26.55 -7.40
CA GLY A 184 17.43 -25.41 -8.24
C GLY A 184 16.38 -24.32 -8.36
N TYR A 185 15.25 -24.42 -7.65
CA TYR A 185 14.26 -23.37 -7.52
C TYR A 185 14.41 -22.63 -6.21
N LEU A 186 14.08 -21.34 -6.24
CA LEU A 186 13.98 -20.51 -5.05
C LEU A 186 12.70 -19.66 -5.12
N TRP A 187 11.82 -19.83 -4.12
CA TRP A 187 10.54 -19.12 -4.09
C TRP A 187 10.17 -18.60 -2.69
N GLU A 188 9.24 -17.67 -2.67
CA GLU A 188 8.68 -17.10 -1.44
C GLU A 188 7.28 -17.70 -1.18
N GLU A 189 7.01 -18.06 0.06
CA GLU A 189 5.67 -18.53 0.48
C GLU A 189 4.84 -17.43 1.16
N GLY A 190 5.45 -16.26 1.39
CA GLY A 190 4.81 -15.07 1.97
C GLY A 190 4.97 -13.85 1.06
N PRO A 191 5.49 -12.71 1.55
CA PRO A 191 5.80 -11.56 0.70
C PRO A 191 6.91 -11.93 -0.30
N ASN A 192 6.81 -11.44 -1.55
CA ASN A 192 7.76 -11.79 -2.61
C ASN A 192 8.93 -10.80 -2.75
N SER A 193 8.73 -9.54 -2.38
CA SER A 193 9.69 -8.47 -2.64
C SER A 193 9.41 -7.25 -1.78
N PHE A 194 10.34 -6.29 -1.79
CA PHE A 194 10.16 -5.00 -1.15
C PHE A 194 10.43 -3.85 -2.13
N GLN A 195 9.90 -2.66 -1.78
CA GLN A 195 10.30 -1.42 -2.44
C GLN A 195 11.60 -0.92 -1.81
N PRO A 196 12.67 -0.63 -2.58
CA PRO A 196 13.96 -0.20 -2.04
C PRO A 196 13.90 1.25 -1.54
N SER A 197 13.28 1.49 -0.37
CA SER A 197 13.33 2.75 0.36
C SER A 197 14.62 2.86 1.17
N ASP A 198 15.03 4.09 1.51
CA ASP A 198 16.25 4.29 2.31
C ASP A 198 16.18 3.58 3.67
N SER A 199 15.01 3.46 4.29
CA SER A 199 14.82 2.74 5.56
C SER A 199 15.14 1.25 5.45
N ILE A 200 14.61 0.57 4.43
CA ILE A 200 14.88 -0.86 4.26
C ILE A 200 16.32 -1.11 3.76
N LEU A 201 16.85 -0.21 2.91
CA LEU A 201 18.25 -0.29 2.47
C LEU A 201 19.21 -0.07 3.65
N THR A 202 18.91 0.85 4.57
CA THR A 202 19.67 1.05 5.81
C THR A 202 19.63 -0.22 6.66
N MET A 203 18.45 -0.81 6.87
CA MET A 203 18.32 -2.04 7.64
C MET A 203 19.11 -3.19 7.01
N ALA A 204 19.06 -3.35 5.70
CA ALA A 204 19.83 -4.38 4.97
C ALA A 204 21.34 -4.15 5.07
N VAL A 205 21.81 -2.92 4.89
CA VAL A 205 23.23 -2.56 5.02
C VAL A 205 23.72 -2.75 6.45
N ASP A 206 22.96 -2.30 7.43
CA ASP A 206 23.26 -2.47 8.85
C ASP A 206 23.22 -3.94 9.28
N SER A 207 22.53 -4.81 8.54
CA SER A 207 22.53 -6.27 8.73
C SER A 207 23.63 -7.01 7.94
N GLY A 208 24.48 -6.29 7.19
CA GLY A 208 25.55 -6.88 6.40
C GLY A 208 25.11 -7.47 5.06
N LEU A 209 23.94 -7.12 4.57
CA LEU A 209 23.35 -7.68 3.34
C LEU A 209 23.47 -6.76 2.11
N LYS A 210 24.36 -5.76 2.14
CA LYS A 210 24.54 -4.82 1.03
C LYS A 210 24.78 -5.51 -0.31
N ASP A 211 25.70 -6.47 -0.32
CA ASP A 211 26.16 -7.17 -1.52
C ASP A 211 25.23 -8.32 -1.93
N GLU A 212 24.27 -8.65 -1.08
CA GLU A 212 23.23 -9.64 -1.33
C GLU A 212 21.94 -9.03 -1.93
N LEU A 213 21.86 -7.69 -2.02
CA LEU A 213 20.72 -6.99 -2.59
C LEU A 213 20.60 -7.28 -4.09
N VAL A 214 19.40 -7.66 -4.51
CA VAL A 214 19.02 -7.81 -5.92
C VAL A 214 17.89 -6.84 -6.22
N LEU A 215 18.12 -5.97 -7.20
CA LEU A 215 17.11 -5.01 -7.64
C LEU A 215 16.56 -5.46 -9.00
N GLY A 216 15.25 -5.51 -9.11
CA GLY A 216 14.56 -5.88 -10.34
C GLY A 216 14.72 -4.83 -11.44
N ASP A 217 14.51 -5.23 -12.68
CA ASP A 217 14.57 -4.33 -13.84
C ASP A 217 13.54 -3.19 -13.67
N PRO A 218 13.97 -1.90 -13.72
CA PRO A 218 13.08 -0.76 -13.59
C PRO A 218 12.08 -0.65 -14.75
N ASP A 219 12.40 -1.17 -15.91
CA ASP A 219 11.57 -1.13 -17.12
C ASP A 219 10.71 -2.41 -17.28
N ALA A 220 10.78 -3.37 -16.32
CA ALA A 220 9.96 -4.57 -16.33
C ALA A 220 8.46 -4.23 -16.38
N PRO A 221 7.73 -4.61 -17.44
CA PRO A 221 6.33 -4.27 -17.60
C PRO A 221 5.48 -4.91 -16.51
N ARG A 222 4.41 -4.21 -16.12
CA ARG A 222 3.35 -4.70 -15.24
C ARG A 222 2.08 -4.79 -16.05
N PHE A 223 1.32 -5.84 -15.85
CA PHE A 223 0.13 -6.07 -16.63
C PHE A 223 -1.13 -6.08 -15.76
N VAL A 224 -2.25 -5.75 -16.40
CA VAL A 224 -3.59 -5.99 -15.87
C VAL A 224 -4.35 -6.80 -16.94
N LEU A 225 -5.00 -7.86 -16.51
CA LEU A 225 -5.87 -8.62 -17.39
C LEU A 225 -7.16 -7.83 -17.66
N TRP A 226 -7.48 -7.56 -18.93
CA TRP A 226 -8.70 -6.88 -19.29
C TRP A 226 -9.26 -7.38 -20.61
N LYS A 227 -10.50 -7.89 -20.58
CA LYS A 227 -11.18 -8.45 -21.76
C LYS A 227 -10.35 -9.53 -22.46
N GLY A 228 -9.82 -10.48 -21.66
CA GLY A 228 -9.05 -11.62 -22.15
C GLY A 228 -7.63 -11.31 -22.63
N LYS A 229 -7.13 -10.07 -22.47
CA LYS A 229 -5.78 -9.68 -22.89
C LYS A 229 -5.00 -9.03 -21.75
N LEU A 230 -3.70 -9.29 -21.69
CA LEU A 230 -2.78 -8.59 -20.81
C LEU A 230 -2.50 -7.19 -21.35
N ARG A 231 -2.82 -6.17 -20.54
CA ARG A 231 -2.61 -4.76 -20.88
C ARG A 231 -1.48 -4.20 -20.03
N PRO A 232 -0.42 -3.66 -20.65
CA PRO A 232 0.66 -3.07 -19.91
C PRO A 232 0.20 -1.80 -19.18
N VAL A 233 0.60 -1.65 -17.93
CA VAL A 233 0.39 -0.42 -17.16
C VAL A 233 1.50 0.55 -17.51
N PRO A 234 1.19 1.83 -17.86
CA PRO A 234 2.19 2.82 -18.25
C PRO A 234 3.27 2.98 -17.19
N ALA A 235 4.53 2.90 -17.60
CA ALA A 235 5.68 3.14 -16.75
C ALA A 235 6.07 4.62 -16.73
N LYS A 236 5.83 5.34 -17.84
CA LYS A 236 6.24 6.73 -18.06
C LYS A 236 5.04 7.58 -18.50
N PRO A 237 5.02 8.90 -18.25
CA PRO A 237 3.95 9.78 -18.73
C PRO A 237 3.74 9.76 -20.24
N THR A 238 4.81 9.49 -21.00
CA THR A 238 4.78 9.35 -22.46
C THR A 238 3.94 8.17 -22.95
N ASP A 239 3.71 7.18 -22.10
CA ASP A 239 2.96 5.97 -22.45
C ASP A 239 1.44 6.18 -22.31
N LEU A 240 1.02 7.25 -21.62
CA LEU A 240 -0.39 7.57 -21.34
C LEU A 240 -1.29 7.69 -22.59
N PRO A 241 -0.86 8.33 -23.68
CA PRO A 241 -1.68 8.40 -24.89
C PRO A 241 -1.99 7.02 -25.47
N PHE A 242 -1.04 6.07 -25.38
CA PHE A 242 -1.13 4.72 -25.92
C PHE A 242 -1.75 3.71 -24.93
N PHE A 243 -2.04 4.16 -23.69
CA PHE A 243 -2.64 3.32 -22.66
C PHE A 243 -4.10 2.99 -22.99
N ASP A 244 -4.34 1.77 -23.45
CA ASP A 244 -5.63 1.32 -23.97
C ASP A 244 -6.54 0.67 -22.91
N LEU A 245 -6.06 0.49 -21.71
CA LEU A 245 -6.88 0.00 -20.59
C LEU A 245 -7.98 1.00 -20.20
N MET A 246 -7.79 2.29 -20.47
CA MET A 246 -8.76 3.34 -20.21
C MET A 246 -9.30 3.96 -21.51
N SER A 247 -10.61 4.26 -21.52
CA SER A 247 -11.21 5.05 -22.61
C SER A 247 -10.71 6.50 -22.58
N PHE A 248 -10.84 7.21 -23.68
CA PHE A 248 -10.51 8.65 -23.73
C PHE A 248 -11.34 9.44 -22.72
N GLY A 249 -12.64 9.15 -22.58
CA GLY A 249 -13.52 9.76 -21.57
C GLY A 249 -13.05 9.46 -20.14
N GLY A 250 -12.65 8.21 -19.88
CA GLY A 250 -12.08 7.82 -18.58
C GLY A 250 -10.79 8.56 -18.23
N LYS A 251 -9.90 8.77 -19.21
CA LYS A 251 -8.67 9.56 -19.03
C LYS A 251 -8.97 11.03 -18.70
N LEU A 252 -9.92 11.64 -19.43
CA LEU A 252 -10.38 13.00 -19.14
C LEU A 252 -11.04 13.10 -17.76
N ARG A 253 -11.94 12.16 -17.43
CA ARG A 253 -12.60 12.10 -16.12
C ARG A 253 -11.60 12.02 -14.97
N ALA A 254 -10.57 11.18 -15.10
CA ALA A 254 -9.51 11.04 -14.11
C ALA A 254 -8.68 12.33 -13.97
N GLY A 255 -8.29 12.94 -15.09
CA GLY A 255 -7.53 14.19 -15.10
C GLY A 255 -8.27 15.35 -14.44
N PHE A 256 -9.53 15.59 -14.83
CA PHE A 256 -10.36 16.64 -14.22
C PHE A 256 -10.69 16.33 -12.75
N GLY A 257 -11.00 15.09 -12.41
CA GLY A 257 -11.31 14.71 -11.04
C GLY A 257 -10.12 14.89 -10.09
N ALA A 258 -8.90 14.60 -10.54
CA ALA A 258 -7.70 14.81 -9.75
C ALA A 258 -7.44 16.30 -9.39
N LEU A 259 -8.13 17.25 -10.03
CA LEU A 259 -8.14 18.68 -9.70
C LEU A 259 -9.07 19.02 -8.50
N GLY A 260 -9.82 18.05 -7.96
CA GLY A 260 -10.64 18.25 -6.76
C GLY A 260 -12.01 18.87 -7.03
N ILE A 261 -12.63 18.58 -8.18
CA ILE A 261 -13.95 19.13 -8.54
C ILE A 261 -15.04 18.66 -7.58
N ARG A 262 -14.89 17.46 -6.99
CA ARG A 262 -15.82 16.90 -6.02
C ARG A 262 -15.17 16.86 -4.64
N PRO A 263 -15.61 17.68 -3.68
CA PRO A 263 -15.04 17.69 -2.33
C PRO A 263 -15.37 16.39 -1.58
N PRO A 264 -14.56 16.02 -0.57
CA PRO A 264 -14.87 14.89 0.29
C PRO A 264 -16.14 15.15 1.12
N PRO A 265 -16.92 14.09 1.43
CA PRO A 265 -18.08 14.22 2.31
C PRO A 265 -17.63 14.66 3.72
N PRO A 266 -18.27 15.69 4.33
CA PRO A 266 -17.90 16.15 5.67
C PRO A 266 -18.08 15.05 6.73
N GLY A 267 -17.06 14.85 7.58
CA GLY A 267 -17.13 13.92 8.71
C GLY A 267 -17.19 12.44 8.34
N HIS A 268 -17.08 12.09 7.07
CA HIS A 268 -17.06 10.69 6.59
C HIS A 268 -15.64 10.24 6.28
N GLU A 269 -15.24 9.10 6.83
CA GLU A 269 -13.99 8.42 6.45
C GLU A 269 -14.24 7.56 5.22
N GLU A 270 -13.72 7.99 4.08
CA GLU A 270 -13.92 7.31 2.81
C GLU A 270 -13.16 5.98 2.72
N SER A 271 -13.82 4.99 2.13
CA SER A 271 -13.15 3.81 1.61
C SER A 271 -12.28 4.17 0.40
N VAL A 272 -11.40 3.25 0.00
CA VAL A 272 -10.58 3.39 -1.21
C VAL A 272 -11.47 3.50 -2.45
N GLU A 273 -12.55 2.71 -2.53
CA GLU A 273 -13.51 2.77 -3.63
C GLU A 273 -14.18 4.14 -3.73
N GLU A 274 -14.76 4.64 -2.64
CA GLU A 274 -15.43 5.94 -2.60
C GLU A 274 -14.50 7.07 -3.02
N PHE A 275 -13.30 7.11 -2.43
CA PHE A 275 -12.30 8.13 -2.75
C PHE A 275 -11.88 8.10 -4.22
N VAL A 276 -11.60 6.91 -4.76
CA VAL A 276 -11.12 6.76 -6.14
C VAL A 276 -12.23 7.06 -7.14
N ARG A 277 -13.44 6.54 -6.91
CA ARG A 277 -14.58 6.84 -7.81
C ARG A 277 -14.91 8.33 -7.81
N ARG A 278 -14.88 8.97 -6.64
CA ARG A 278 -15.11 10.42 -6.51
C ARG A 278 -14.04 11.23 -7.25
N ASN A 279 -12.77 10.94 -7.04
CA ASN A 279 -11.65 11.70 -7.60
C ASN A 279 -11.25 11.29 -9.01
N LEU A 280 -11.19 10.00 -9.32
CA LEU A 280 -10.58 9.50 -10.57
C LEU A 280 -11.58 8.79 -11.50
N GLY A 281 -12.75 8.42 -10.98
CA GLY A 281 -13.82 7.79 -11.75
C GLY A 281 -13.74 6.26 -11.78
N ASP A 282 -14.81 5.67 -12.37
CA ASP A 282 -15.06 4.23 -12.32
C ASP A 282 -14.02 3.40 -13.07
N GLU A 283 -13.58 3.85 -14.24
CA GLU A 283 -12.59 3.12 -15.03
C GLU A 283 -11.24 2.98 -14.32
N VAL A 284 -10.79 4.02 -13.60
CA VAL A 284 -9.57 3.95 -12.79
C VAL A 284 -9.77 2.98 -11.64
N PHE A 285 -10.93 3.04 -10.99
CA PHE A 285 -11.24 2.14 -9.88
C PHE A 285 -11.25 0.68 -10.36
N GLU A 286 -12.09 0.34 -11.31
CA GLU A 286 -12.34 -1.05 -11.71
C GLU A 286 -11.16 -1.72 -12.41
N ARG A 287 -10.35 -0.93 -13.15
CA ARG A 287 -9.30 -1.47 -14.01
C ARG A 287 -7.91 -1.38 -13.40
N LEU A 288 -7.70 -0.51 -12.42
CA LEU A 288 -6.38 -0.28 -11.82
C LEU A 288 -6.38 -0.48 -10.30
N ILE A 289 -7.30 0.17 -9.57
CA ILE A 289 -7.23 0.24 -8.11
C ILE A 289 -7.85 -0.99 -7.46
N GLU A 290 -8.96 -1.49 -7.97
CA GLU A 290 -9.57 -2.74 -7.50
C GLU A 290 -8.57 -3.90 -7.60
N PRO A 291 -8.00 -4.22 -8.80
CA PRO A 291 -7.04 -5.31 -8.89
C PRO A 291 -5.74 -5.05 -8.11
N PHE A 292 -5.34 -3.79 -7.94
CA PHE A 292 -4.21 -3.44 -7.09
C PHE A 292 -4.49 -3.76 -5.61
N CYS A 293 -5.64 -3.35 -5.07
CA CYS A 293 -6.03 -3.65 -3.69
C CYS A 293 -6.19 -5.16 -3.46
N SER A 294 -6.80 -5.85 -4.41
CA SER A 294 -6.96 -7.31 -4.35
C SER A 294 -5.60 -8.02 -4.40
N GLY A 295 -4.71 -7.63 -5.31
CA GLY A 295 -3.42 -8.31 -5.51
C GLY A 295 -2.36 -7.99 -4.45
N VAL A 296 -2.36 -6.76 -3.88
CA VAL A 296 -1.34 -6.34 -2.91
C VAL A 296 -1.78 -6.52 -1.46
N TYR A 297 -3.05 -6.22 -1.16
CA TYR A 297 -3.61 -6.33 0.18
C TYR A 297 -4.43 -7.61 0.38
N ALA A 298 -4.75 -8.33 -0.69
CA ALA A 298 -5.78 -9.36 -0.70
C ALA A 298 -7.10 -8.83 -0.11
N GLY A 299 -7.37 -7.53 -0.33
CA GLY A 299 -8.38 -6.74 0.36
C GLY A 299 -9.61 -6.44 -0.49
N ASP A 300 -10.63 -5.91 0.19
CA ASP A 300 -11.83 -5.38 -0.43
C ASP A 300 -11.76 -3.83 -0.41
N PRO A 301 -11.52 -3.16 -1.56
CA PRO A 301 -11.37 -1.71 -1.59
C PRO A 301 -12.63 -0.94 -1.17
N SER A 302 -13.82 -1.58 -1.17
CA SER A 302 -15.05 -0.97 -0.65
C SER A 302 -15.05 -0.84 0.88
N LYS A 303 -14.15 -1.55 1.56
CA LYS A 303 -14.03 -1.57 3.03
C LYS A 303 -12.69 -1.01 3.53
N LEU A 304 -11.65 -1.02 2.68
CA LEU A 304 -10.35 -0.47 3.04
C LEU A 304 -10.45 1.06 3.19
N SER A 305 -9.96 1.59 4.31
CA SER A 305 -9.87 3.03 4.56
C SER A 305 -8.84 3.69 3.65
N MET A 306 -9.24 4.73 2.95
CA MET A 306 -8.28 5.55 2.18
C MET A 306 -7.27 6.24 3.10
N LYS A 307 -7.70 6.72 4.27
CA LYS A 307 -6.86 7.37 5.27
C LYS A 307 -5.83 6.41 5.88
N ALA A 308 -6.24 5.21 6.25
CA ALA A 308 -5.39 4.24 6.93
C ALA A 308 -4.49 3.45 5.96
N ALA A 309 -5.04 2.94 4.85
CA ALA A 309 -4.30 2.11 3.90
C ALA A 309 -3.44 2.95 2.93
N PHE A 310 -3.94 4.11 2.49
CA PHE A 310 -3.29 4.98 1.50
C PHE A 310 -3.15 6.42 1.98
N GLY A 311 -2.85 6.60 3.26
CA GLY A 311 -2.82 7.89 3.96
C GLY A 311 -1.99 9.00 3.29
N ARG A 312 -1.04 8.65 2.41
CA ARG A 312 -0.26 9.65 1.65
C ARG A 312 -1.06 10.27 0.54
N VAL A 313 -1.80 9.47 -0.23
CA VAL A 313 -2.66 9.99 -1.29
C VAL A 313 -3.81 10.77 -0.66
N TRP A 314 -4.37 10.26 0.43
CA TRP A 314 -5.36 10.98 1.23
C TRP A 314 -4.84 12.34 1.71
N LYS A 315 -3.62 12.40 2.26
CA LYS A 315 -2.99 13.67 2.71
C LYS A 315 -2.79 14.69 1.59
N LEU A 316 -2.56 14.28 0.35
CA LEU A 316 -2.45 15.22 -0.77
C LEU A 316 -3.71 16.07 -0.91
N GLU A 317 -4.88 15.44 -0.86
CA GLU A 317 -6.15 16.16 -0.91
C GLU A 317 -6.31 17.09 0.30
N GLN A 318 -5.96 16.65 1.52
CA GLN A 318 -6.03 17.47 2.73
C GLN A 318 -5.11 18.70 2.68
N ILE A 319 -3.90 18.57 2.15
CA ILE A 319 -2.91 19.65 2.07
C ILE A 319 -3.23 20.62 0.94
N GLY A 320 -3.66 20.12 -0.22
CA GLY A 320 -3.79 20.89 -1.46
C GLY A 320 -5.21 21.08 -1.98
N GLY A 321 -6.23 20.58 -1.27
CA GLY A 321 -7.63 20.59 -1.74
C GLY A 321 -7.90 19.65 -2.92
N SER A 322 -6.87 18.96 -3.41
CA SER A 322 -6.94 17.99 -4.50
C SER A 322 -5.67 17.14 -4.56
N ILE A 323 -5.73 16.01 -5.27
CA ILE A 323 -4.54 15.14 -5.46
C ILE A 323 -3.42 15.93 -6.16
N ILE A 324 -3.74 16.67 -7.22
CA ILE A 324 -2.75 17.47 -7.97
C ILE A 324 -2.24 18.63 -7.13
N GLY A 325 -3.13 19.40 -6.48
CA GLY A 325 -2.75 20.53 -5.64
C GLY A 325 -1.83 20.13 -4.49
N GLY A 326 -2.15 19.03 -3.80
CA GLY A 326 -1.29 18.48 -2.75
C GLY A 326 0.05 17.96 -3.27
N THR A 327 0.05 17.34 -4.45
CA THR A 327 1.31 16.89 -5.09
C THR A 327 2.23 18.08 -5.36
N VAL A 328 1.71 19.16 -5.94
CA VAL A 328 2.49 20.39 -6.21
C VAL A 328 3.04 20.97 -4.90
N LYS A 329 2.21 21.14 -3.87
CA LYS A 329 2.66 21.65 -2.56
C LYS A 329 3.73 20.76 -1.93
N THR A 330 3.55 19.45 -1.95
CA THR A 330 4.53 18.52 -1.38
C THR A 330 5.87 18.56 -2.13
N ILE A 331 5.85 18.71 -3.46
CA ILE A 331 7.07 18.90 -4.25
C ILE A 331 7.76 20.21 -3.89
N GLN A 332 7.01 21.32 -3.76
CA GLN A 332 7.56 22.62 -3.37
C GLN A 332 8.19 22.57 -1.98
N GLU A 333 7.50 22.01 -0.99
CA GLU A 333 8.01 21.84 0.38
C GLU A 333 9.28 20.98 0.39
N ARG A 334 9.29 19.87 -0.36
CA ARG A 334 10.46 19.00 -0.48
C ARG A 334 11.66 19.66 -1.14
N ASN A 335 11.43 20.55 -2.12
CA ASN A 335 12.50 21.29 -2.79
C ASN A 335 13.08 22.39 -1.89
N ASN A 336 12.24 23.00 -1.03
CA ASN A 336 12.63 24.06 -0.12
C ASN A 336 13.20 23.52 1.21
N ALA A 337 12.92 22.28 1.58
CA ALA A 337 13.46 21.68 2.78
C ALA A 337 14.94 21.30 2.60
N PRO A 338 15.81 21.60 3.58
CA PRO A 338 17.18 21.12 3.58
C PRO A 338 17.17 19.58 3.56
N LYS A 339 17.77 18.99 2.54
CA LYS A 339 17.87 17.53 2.44
C LYS A 339 18.97 17.05 3.39
N PRO A 340 18.66 16.19 4.35
CA PRO A 340 19.72 15.55 5.14
C PRO A 340 20.63 14.77 4.20
N PRO A 341 21.94 14.73 4.45
CA PRO A 341 22.87 13.96 3.65
C PRO A 341 22.46 12.49 3.69
N ARG A 342 22.26 11.91 2.50
CA ARG A 342 21.97 10.49 2.38
C ARG A 342 23.17 9.67 2.82
N ASP A 343 22.95 8.60 3.54
CA ASP A 343 24.02 7.68 3.97
C ASP A 343 24.78 7.17 2.71
N PRO A 344 26.10 7.41 2.59
CA PRO A 344 26.89 7.02 1.42
C PRO A 344 27.01 5.49 1.26
N ARG A 345 26.77 4.71 2.31
CA ARG A 345 26.80 3.24 2.26
C ARG A 345 25.65 2.67 1.45
N LEU A 346 24.52 3.42 1.33
CA LEU A 346 23.32 2.94 0.69
C LEU A 346 23.45 2.88 -0.84
N PRO A 347 23.06 1.79 -1.49
CA PRO A 347 22.96 1.75 -2.94
C PRO A 347 21.94 2.78 -3.45
N LYS A 348 22.20 3.35 -4.64
CA LYS A 348 21.29 4.30 -5.29
C LYS A 348 20.44 3.55 -6.31
N PRO A 349 19.14 3.30 -6.06
CA PRO A 349 18.27 2.71 -7.06
C PRO A 349 18.20 3.62 -8.30
N LYS A 350 18.39 3.04 -9.48
CA LYS A 350 18.30 3.73 -10.77
C LYS A 350 16.91 3.50 -11.39
N GLY A 351 15.85 3.92 -10.67
CA GLY A 351 14.47 3.69 -11.10
C GLY A 351 13.87 2.34 -10.64
N GLN A 352 14.66 1.44 -10.04
CA GLN A 352 14.16 0.18 -9.54
C GLN A 352 13.11 0.40 -8.45
N THR A 353 11.98 -0.27 -8.60
CA THR A 353 10.85 -0.18 -7.68
C THR A 353 10.66 -1.45 -6.86
N VAL A 354 11.46 -2.47 -7.14
CA VAL A 354 11.36 -3.81 -6.57
C VAL A 354 12.74 -4.30 -6.19
N GLY A 355 12.87 -4.87 -5.00
CA GLY A 355 14.10 -5.47 -4.50
C GLY A 355 13.84 -6.78 -3.77
N SER A 356 14.84 -7.60 -3.68
CA SER A 356 14.93 -8.84 -2.90
C SER A 356 16.37 -9.07 -2.49
N PHE A 357 16.67 -10.26 -1.98
CA PHE A 357 18.04 -10.70 -1.74
C PHE A 357 18.36 -11.92 -2.60
N ARG A 358 19.65 -12.19 -2.80
CA ARG A 358 20.14 -13.26 -3.67
C ARG A 358 19.53 -14.64 -3.33
N LYS A 359 19.42 -14.96 -2.03
CA LYS A 359 18.80 -16.19 -1.52
C LYS A 359 17.40 -15.96 -0.91
N GLY A 360 16.68 -14.93 -1.37
CA GLY A 360 15.33 -14.64 -0.94
C GLY A 360 15.22 -13.75 0.28
N LEU A 361 13.97 -13.44 0.63
CA LEU A 361 13.67 -12.44 1.68
C LEU A 361 14.05 -12.90 3.08
N SER A 362 14.10 -14.23 3.34
CA SER A 362 14.50 -14.77 4.65
C SER A 362 15.91 -14.37 5.07
N MET A 363 16.77 -13.97 4.11
CA MET A 363 18.09 -13.46 4.44
C MET A 363 18.07 -12.30 5.42
N LEU A 364 17.05 -11.41 5.37
CA LEU A 364 17.00 -10.23 6.24
C LEU A 364 16.69 -10.61 7.70
N PRO A 365 15.58 -11.30 8.03
CA PRO A 365 15.33 -11.74 9.40
C PRO A 365 16.45 -12.65 9.94
N ASP A 366 17.02 -13.52 9.13
CA ASP A 366 18.12 -14.41 9.55
C ASP A 366 19.40 -13.63 9.89
N ALA A 367 19.77 -12.64 9.06
CA ALA A 367 20.93 -11.80 9.32
C ALA A 367 20.76 -10.95 10.60
N ILE A 368 19.57 -10.40 10.81
CA ILE A 368 19.27 -9.66 12.04
C ILE A 368 19.33 -10.58 13.26
N SER A 369 18.69 -11.74 13.20
CA SER A 369 18.72 -12.73 14.27
C SER A 369 20.15 -13.17 14.61
N LYS A 370 20.97 -13.45 13.59
CA LYS A 370 22.38 -13.80 13.76
C LYS A 370 23.18 -12.69 14.46
N ARG A 371 22.91 -11.41 14.13
CA ARG A 371 23.58 -10.26 14.78
C ARG A 371 23.17 -10.07 16.24
N LEU A 372 21.88 -10.29 16.54
CA LEU A 372 21.37 -10.22 17.91
C LEU A 372 21.82 -11.43 18.76
N GLY A 373 22.16 -12.54 18.11
CA GLY A 373 22.72 -13.73 18.75
C GLY A 373 21.81 -14.30 19.85
N SER A 374 22.37 -14.56 21.01
CA SER A 374 21.67 -15.14 22.17
C SER A 374 20.52 -14.28 22.71
N ASN A 375 20.40 -13.01 22.27
CA ASN A 375 19.30 -12.14 22.65
C ASN A 375 17.99 -12.50 21.90
N VAL A 376 18.05 -13.36 20.90
CA VAL A 376 16.84 -13.93 20.25
C VAL A 376 16.53 -15.28 20.88
N LYS A 377 15.38 -15.36 21.54
CA LYS A 377 14.88 -16.57 22.23
C LYS A 377 13.81 -17.22 21.37
N LEU A 378 14.12 -18.35 20.76
CA LEU A 378 13.20 -19.16 19.95
C LEU A 378 12.46 -20.16 20.83
N SER A 379 11.28 -20.59 20.38
CA SER A 379 10.38 -21.48 21.14
C SER A 379 9.98 -20.91 22.52
N TRP A 380 9.97 -19.59 22.64
CA TRP A 380 9.53 -18.86 23.83
C TRP A 380 8.15 -18.27 23.60
N LYS A 381 7.11 -18.99 23.96
CA LYS A 381 5.71 -18.59 23.80
C LYS A 381 5.25 -17.80 25.02
N LEU A 382 4.99 -16.49 24.84
CA LEU A 382 4.44 -15.66 25.90
C LEU A 382 3.04 -16.13 26.30
N THR A 383 2.83 -16.35 27.59
CA THR A 383 1.56 -16.84 28.16
C THR A 383 0.86 -15.83 29.07
N SER A 384 1.64 -14.99 29.78
CA SER A 384 1.07 -13.96 30.63
C SER A 384 1.99 -12.76 30.78
N ILE A 385 1.36 -11.64 31.10
CA ILE A 385 1.99 -10.35 31.38
C ILE A 385 1.43 -9.85 32.70
N SER A 386 2.28 -9.38 33.61
CA SER A 386 1.86 -8.66 34.81
C SER A 386 2.72 -7.42 35.01
N LYS A 387 2.13 -6.40 35.61
CA LYS A 387 2.83 -5.19 36.02
C LYS A 387 3.24 -5.33 37.49
N LEU A 388 4.47 -4.96 37.78
CA LEU A 388 5.04 -5.00 39.13
C LEU A 388 4.90 -3.64 39.82
N ASP A 389 5.06 -3.61 41.14
CA ASP A 389 4.94 -2.39 41.96
C ASP A 389 5.99 -1.32 41.58
N ASN A 390 7.17 -1.74 41.13
CA ASN A 390 8.22 -0.88 40.63
C ASN A 390 8.00 -0.33 39.20
N GLN A 391 6.78 -0.48 38.67
CA GLN A 391 6.36 -0.10 37.31
C GLN A 391 6.98 -0.90 36.17
N GLU A 392 7.76 -1.92 36.44
CA GLU A 392 8.27 -2.89 35.47
C GLU A 392 7.25 -3.96 35.12
N TYR A 393 7.59 -4.79 34.15
CA TYR A 393 6.72 -5.86 33.65
C TYR A 393 7.38 -7.22 33.90
N LYS A 394 6.59 -8.19 34.34
CA LYS A 394 6.97 -9.59 34.37
C LYS A 394 6.25 -10.32 33.24
N LEU A 395 7.03 -10.91 32.36
CA LEU A 395 6.56 -11.72 31.24
C LEU A 395 6.83 -13.19 31.52
N THR A 396 5.80 -14.04 31.41
CA THR A 396 5.92 -15.50 31.65
C THR A 396 5.79 -16.24 30.33
N TYR A 397 6.68 -17.20 30.13
CA TYR A 397 6.80 -17.94 28.87
C TYR A 397 6.71 -19.45 29.09
N GLU A 398 6.09 -20.15 28.13
CA GLU A 398 6.32 -21.57 27.90
C GLU A 398 7.57 -21.70 27.02
N THR A 399 8.54 -22.48 27.47
CA THR A 399 9.79 -22.76 26.75
C THR A 399 10.04 -24.27 26.70
N PRO A 400 10.96 -24.76 25.85
CA PRO A 400 11.31 -26.19 25.83
C PRO A 400 11.79 -26.74 27.18
N GLU A 401 12.41 -25.89 28.01
CA GLU A 401 12.94 -26.24 29.33
C GLU A 401 11.88 -26.09 30.47
N GLY A 402 10.66 -25.63 30.13
CA GLY A 402 9.59 -25.38 31.08
C GLY A 402 9.19 -23.92 31.15
N LEU A 403 8.59 -23.52 32.29
CA LEU A 403 8.16 -22.13 32.50
C LEU A 403 9.37 -21.24 32.82
N ALA A 404 9.49 -20.15 32.06
CA ALA A 404 10.47 -19.09 32.29
C ALA A 404 9.80 -17.75 32.51
N SER A 405 10.45 -16.83 33.21
CA SER A 405 9.97 -15.45 33.33
C SER A 405 11.10 -14.44 33.14
N VAL A 406 10.74 -13.31 32.55
CA VAL A 406 11.64 -12.17 32.31
C VAL A 406 11.03 -10.92 32.92
N GLN A 407 11.85 -10.17 33.66
CA GLN A 407 11.49 -8.85 34.17
C GLN A 407 12.08 -7.77 33.26
N THR A 408 11.28 -6.76 32.90
CA THR A 408 11.68 -5.74 31.91
C THR A 408 11.03 -4.38 32.21
N LYS A 409 11.72 -3.30 31.83
CA LYS A 409 11.22 -1.92 31.97
C LYS A 409 10.21 -1.54 30.87
N SER A 410 10.31 -2.16 29.69
CA SER A 410 9.41 -1.90 28.58
C SER A 410 9.16 -3.16 27.72
N VAL A 411 8.02 -3.18 27.04
CA VAL A 411 7.60 -4.30 26.19
C VAL A 411 7.11 -3.76 24.86
N VAL A 412 7.54 -4.38 23.76
CA VAL A 412 7.01 -4.11 22.42
C VAL A 412 6.29 -5.36 21.89
N MET A 413 4.98 -5.25 21.65
CA MET A 413 4.15 -6.33 21.13
C MET A 413 4.10 -6.26 19.60
N THR A 414 4.78 -7.17 18.93
CA THR A 414 4.81 -7.24 17.44
C THR A 414 4.12 -8.47 16.86
N ILE A 415 3.50 -9.26 17.73
CA ILE A 415 2.69 -10.42 17.34
C ILE A 415 1.38 -9.98 16.71
N PRO A 416 0.68 -10.85 15.94
CA PRO A 416 -0.61 -10.51 15.36
C PRO A 416 -1.64 -10.02 16.39
N SER A 417 -2.49 -9.07 15.99
CA SER A 417 -3.44 -8.40 16.90
C SER A 417 -4.39 -9.37 17.61
N TYR A 418 -4.83 -10.44 16.93
CA TYR A 418 -5.69 -11.46 17.53
C TYR A 418 -4.96 -12.26 18.62
N THR A 419 -3.66 -12.47 18.51
CA THR A 419 -2.84 -13.10 19.56
C THR A 419 -2.62 -12.13 20.72
N ALA A 420 -2.31 -10.87 20.43
CA ALA A 420 -2.18 -9.80 21.43
C ALA A 420 -3.49 -9.58 22.19
N SER A 421 -4.64 -9.60 21.51
CA SER A 421 -5.97 -9.54 22.12
C SER A 421 -6.15 -10.60 23.23
N ASN A 422 -5.79 -11.85 22.95
CA ASN A 422 -5.90 -12.93 23.93
C ASN A 422 -5.02 -12.69 25.17
N LEU A 423 -3.80 -12.21 24.97
CA LEU A 423 -2.87 -11.89 26.07
C LEU A 423 -3.31 -10.69 26.91
N PHE A 424 -3.95 -9.69 26.29
CA PHE A 424 -4.42 -8.52 27.00
C PHE A 424 -5.79 -8.67 27.65
N ARG A 425 -6.56 -9.69 27.30
CA ARG A 425 -7.91 -9.91 27.87
C ARG A 425 -7.95 -9.94 29.41
N PRO A 426 -7.00 -10.60 30.11
CA PRO A 426 -6.96 -10.55 31.57
C PRO A 426 -6.58 -9.20 32.16
N LEU A 427 -6.03 -8.28 31.35
CA LEU A 427 -5.53 -6.98 31.77
C LEU A 427 -6.52 -5.85 31.45
N SER A 428 -7.11 -5.89 30.25
CA SER A 428 -8.04 -4.88 29.76
C SER A 428 -8.95 -5.46 28.67
N ASP A 429 -10.22 -5.66 29.00
CA ASP A 429 -11.22 -6.08 28.00
C ASP A 429 -11.37 -5.06 26.87
N VAL A 430 -11.18 -3.76 27.14
CA VAL A 430 -11.26 -2.69 26.14
C VAL A 430 -10.11 -2.82 25.12
N ALA A 431 -8.87 -2.98 25.59
CA ALA A 431 -7.72 -3.17 24.70
C ALA A 431 -7.84 -4.48 23.91
N ALA A 432 -8.25 -5.57 24.57
CA ALA A 432 -8.45 -6.87 23.92
C ALA A 432 -9.58 -6.82 22.89
N GLY A 433 -10.70 -6.19 23.23
CA GLY A 433 -11.84 -6.00 22.34
C GLY A 433 -11.50 -5.19 21.11
N ALA A 434 -10.74 -4.11 21.27
CA ALA A 434 -10.24 -3.31 20.14
C ALA A 434 -9.33 -4.14 19.22
N LEU A 435 -8.31 -4.82 19.77
CA LEU A 435 -7.36 -5.61 18.98
C LEU A 435 -8.01 -6.81 18.27
N SER A 436 -9.12 -7.35 18.78
CA SER A 436 -9.86 -8.45 18.15
C SER A 436 -10.63 -8.03 16.89
N GLN A 437 -10.85 -6.73 16.68
CA GLN A 437 -11.59 -6.20 15.53
C GLN A 437 -10.77 -6.17 14.23
N PHE A 438 -9.44 -6.29 14.33
CA PHE A 438 -8.62 -6.32 13.11
C PHE A 438 -8.86 -7.61 12.34
N PHE A 439 -9.27 -7.44 11.09
CA PHE A 439 -9.60 -8.55 10.19
C PHE A 439 -8.39 -9.01 9.39
N TYR A 440 -8.18 -10.33 9.31
CA TYR A 440 -7.12 -10.98 8.54
C TYR A 440 -7.75 -12.03 7.61
N PRO A 441 -7.91 -11.76 6.32
CA PRO A 441 -8.41 -12.76 5.38
C PRO A 441 -7.40 -13.88 5.13
N PRO A 442 -7.86 -15.08 4.73
CA PRO A 442 -6.98 -16.15 4.30
C PRO A 442 -6.42 -15.87 2.90
N VAL A 443 -5.16 -16.22 2.69
CA VAL A 443 -4.49 -16.15 1.38
C VAL A 443 -3.66 -17.40 1.19
N ALA A 444 -3.69 -17.99 0.00
CA ALA A 444 -2.77 -19.03 -0.40
C ALA A 444 -1.76 -18.49 -1.41
N ALA A 445 -0.49 -18.81 -1.18
CA ALA A 445 0.60 -18.64 -2.13
C ALA A 445 0.83 -19.98 -2.83
N VAL A 446 0.61 -20.01 -4.15
CA VAL A 446 0.74 -21.21 -4.97
C VAL A 446 1.86 -20.98 -5.98
N THR A 447 2.94 -21.73 -5.83
CA THR A 447 4.12 -21.63 -6.68
C THR A 447 4.16 -22.80 -7.66
N VAL A 448 4.17 -22.45 -8.96
CA VAL A 448 4.19 -23.41 -10.06
C VAL A 448 5.30 -23.07 -11.05
N SER A 449 5.82 -24.08 -11.73
CA SER A 449 6.81 -23.92 -12.81
C SER A 449 6.36 -24.60 -14.08
N TYR A 450 6.55 -23.90 -15.20
CA TYR A 450 6.36 -24.42 -16.54
C TYR A 450 7.66 -24.35 -17.35
N PRO A 451 7.84 -25.22 -18.35
CA PRO A 451 8.87 -25.00 -19.36
C PRO A 451 8.53 -23.76 -20.20
N THR A 452 9.54 -23.07 -20.74
CA THR A 452 9.33 -21.82 -21.48
C THR A 452 8.43 -22.01 -22.71
N GLU A 453 8.51 -23.15 -23.37
CA GLU A 453 7.68 -23.50 -24.52
C GLU A 453 6.18 -23.74 -24.20
N ALA A 454 5.83 -23.80 -22.92
CA ALA A 454 4.42 -23.89 -22.51
C ALA A 454 3.67 -22.57 -22.60
N PHE A 455 4.36 -21.46 -22.77
CA PHE A 455 3.75 -20.14 -22.84
C PHE A 455 3.24 -19.81 -24.24
N ARG A 456 2.14 -19.10 -24.32
CA ARG A 456 1.63 -18.55 -25.58
C ARG A 456 2.63 -17.57 -26.17
N ALA A 457 2.91 -17.66 -27.46
CA ALA A 457 3.91 -16.85 -28.15
C ALA A 457 3.64 -15.34 -27.99
N GLU A 458 2.37 -14.93 -27.98
CA GLU A 458 1.95 -13.53 -27.80
C GLU A 458 2.21 -12.97 -26.39
N CYS A 459 2.51 -13.83 -25.42
CA CYS A 459 2.87 -13.43 -24.04
C CYS A 459 4.39 -13.32 -23.83
N LEU A 460 5.19 -13.75 -24.81
CA LEU A 460 6.64 -13.73 -24.73
C LEU A 460 7.19 -12.47 -25.43
N ILE A 461 8.27 -11.92 -24.88
CA ILE A 461 9.07 -10.84 -25.46
C ILE A 461 10.46 -11.44 -25.75
N ASP A 462 10.88 -11.46 -27.02
CA ASP A 462 12.12 -12.11 -27.46
C ASP A 462 12.25 -13.59 -27.03
N GLY A 463 11.13 -14.32 -27.01
CA GLY A 463 11.07 -15.73 -26.62
C GLY A 463 11.09 -15.99 -25.11
N GLU A 464 11.05 -14.95 -24.26
CA GLU A 464 11.08 -15.04 -22.81
C GLU A 464 9.85 -14.36 -22.17
N LEU A 465 9.39 -14.88 -21.03
CA LEU A 465 8.40 -14.20 -20.20
C LEU A 465 9.06 -13.05 -19.46
N LYS A 466 8.85 -11.81 -19.94
CA LYS A 466 9.41 -10.60 -19.33
C LYS A 466 8.35 -9.82 -18.57
N GLY A 467 8.70 -9.30 -17.40
CA GLY A 467 7.85 -8.42 -16.61
C GLY A 467 7.83 -8.71 -15.12
N PHE A 468 7.13 -7.83 -14.40
CA PHE A 468 6.87 -8.01 -12.97
C PHE A 468 5.84 -9.12 -12.72
N GLY A 469 4.78 -9.11 -13.54
CA GLY A 469 3.61 -9.96 -13.36
C GLY A 469 2.33 -9.27 -13.77
N GLN A 470 1.23 -9.88 -13.40
CA GLN A 470 -0.11 -9.45 -13.80
C GLN A 470 -1.07 -9.42 -12.62
N LEU A 471 -2.03 -8.49 -12.66
CA LEU A 471 -3.15 -8.39 -11.74
C LEU A 471 -4.45 -8.80 -12.43
N HIS A 472 -5.34 -9.40 -11.66
CA HIS A 472 -6.61 -9.90 -12.18
C HIS A 472 -7.77 -9.12 -11.53
N PRO A 473 -8.43 -8.20 -12.26
CA PRO A 473 -9.67 -7.58 -11.79
C PRO A 473 -10.73 -8.66 -11.56
N ARG A 474 -11.47 -8.57 -10.47
CA ARG A 474 -12.54 -9.54 -10.12
C ARG A 474 -13.58 -9.70 -11.22
N SER A 475 -13.83 -8.62 -11.97
CA SER A 475 -14.73 -8.63 -13.13
C SER A 475 -14.31 -9.56 -14.28
N GLN A 476 -13.07 -10.05 -14.27
CA GLN A 476 -12.55 -10.94 -15.33
C GLN A 476 -12.78 -12.44 -15.02
N GLY A 477 -13.37 -12.78 -13.87
CA GLY A 477 -13.80 -14.14 -13.53
C GLY A 477 -12.66 -15.14 -13.33
N LEU A 478 -11.51 -14.68 -12.79
CA LEU A 478 -10.43 -15.52 -12.32
C LEU A 478 -10.49 -15.62 -10.80
N GLU A 479 -10.10 -16.78 -10.25
CA GLU A 479 -10.00 -16.97 -8.80
C GLU A 479 -8.69 -16.40 -8.23
N THR A 480 -7.62 -16.38 -9.05
CA THR A 480 -6.33 -15.82 -8.69
C THR A 480 -6.38 -14.29 -8.62
N LEU A 481 -5.77 -13.69 -7.62
CA LEU A 481 -5.66 -12.23 -7.43
C LEU A 481 -4.63 -11.62 -8.38
N GLY A 482 -3.62 -12.39 -8.72
CA GLY A 482 -2.54 -12.02 -9.62
C GLY A 482 -1.43 -13.06 -9.64
N THR A 483 -0.52 -12.89 -10.59
CA THR A 483 0.65 -13.76 -10.80
C THR A 483 1.91 -12.92 -10.86
N ILE A 484 2.92 -13.28 -10.09
CA ILE A 484 4.26 -12.69 -10.14
C ILE A 484 5.16 -13.59 -10.98
N TYR A 485 5.90 -13.00 -11.91
CA TYR A 485 6.86 -13.69 -12.76
C TYR A 485 8.22 -13.77 -12.04
N SER A 486 8.31 -14.64 -11.02
CA SER A 486 9.42 -14.64 -10.06
C SER A 486 10.79 -14.81 -10.73
N SER A 487 10.92 -15.69 -11.72
CA SER A 487 12.17 -15.89 -12.46
C SER A 487 12.50 -14.79 -13.47
N SER A 488 11.52 -13.99 -13.89
CA SER A 488 11.73 -12.79 -14.70
C SER A 488 12.20 -11.60 -13.86
N LEU A 489 11.72 -11.50 -12.61
CA LEU A 489 12.08 -10.40 -11.72
C LEU A 489 13.47 -10.50 -11.12
N PHE A 490 13.86 -11.71 -10.75
CA PHE A 490 15.09 -11.94 -10.01
C PHE A 490 15.86 -13.13 -10.58
N PRO A 491 17.20 -13.05 -10.67
CA PRO A 491 18.03 -14.15 -11.14
C PRO A 491 17.96 -15.35 -10.16
N ASN A 492 18.32 -16.52 -10.66
CA ASN A 492 18.45 -17.75 -9.87
C ASN A 492 17.17 -18.21 -9.15
N ARG A 493 15.99 -17.89 -9.71
CA ARG A 493 14.70 -18.35 -9.15
C ARG A 493 14.23 -19.68 -9.77
N ALA A 494 14.72 -20.03 -10.96
CA ALA A 494 14.37 -21.26 -11.66
C ALA A 494 15.58 -21.80 -12.42
N PRO A 495 15.64 -23.13 -12.70
CA PRO A 495 16.62 -23.70 -13.61
C PRO A 495 16.47 -23.17 -15.05
N PRO A 496 17.52 -23.20 -15.88
CA PRO A 496 17.44 -22.83 -17.29
C PRO A 496 16.31 -23.54 -18.03
N GLY A 497 15.59 -22.83 -18.90
CA GLY A 497 14.45 -23.36 -19.67
C GLY A 497 13.16 -23.50 -18.86
N ARG A 498 13.14 -23.07 -17.60
CA ARG A 498 11.96 -23.09 -16.74
C ARG A 498 11.56 -21.69 -16.31
N VAL A 499 10.27 -21.45 -16.20
CA VAL A 499 9.69 -20.21 -15.68
C VAL A 499 9.01 -20.50 -14.36
N LEU A 500 9.29 -19.67 -13.34
CA LEU A 500 8.70 -19.76 -12.01
C LEU A 500 7.63 -18.68 -11.83
N LEU A 501 6.41 -19.10 -11.51
CA LEU A 501 5.26 -18.25 -11.28
C LEU A 501 4.77 -18.39 -9.82
N LEU A 502 4.64 -17.28 -9.13
CA LEU A 502 4.00 -17.22 -7.82
C LEU A 502 2.60 -16.60 -7.97
N ASN A 503 1.60 -17.33 -7.53
CA ASN A 503 0.20 -16.95 -7.66
C ASN A 503 -0.42 -16.78 -6.28
N TYR A 504 -1.19 -15.71 -6.09
CA TYR A 504 -1.98 -15.51 -4.88
C TYR A 504 -3.45 -15.75 -5.16
N ILE A 505 -4.11 -16.48 -4.27
CA ILE A 505 -5.54 -16.81 -4.34
C ILE A 505 -6.17 -16.65 -2.96
N GLY A 506 -7.42 -16.19 -2.89
CA GLY A 506 -8.14 -15.98 -1.63
C GLY A 506 -8.47 -14.52 -1.37
N GLY A 507 -8.12 -14.03 -0.16
CA GLY A 507 -8.36 -12.65 0.24
C GLY A 507 -9.75 -12.41 0.85
N ALA A 508 -10.05 -11.15 1.11
CA ALA A 508 -11.27 -10.72 1.80
C ALA A 508 -12.57 -11.10 1.08
N THR A 509 -12.51 -11.27 -0.24
CA THR A 509 -13.68 -11.60 -1.09
C THR A 509 -13.79 -13.07 -1.44
N ASN A 510 -12.76 -13.87 -1.12
CA ASN A 510 -12.77 -15.33 -1.31
C ASN A 510 -12.20 -16.05 -0.08
N PRO A 511 -12.86 -15.96 1.10
CA PRO A 511 -12.37 -16.59 2.33
C PRO A 511 -12.49 -18.12 2.33
N GLY A 512 -13.18 -18.70 1.36
CA GLY A 512 -13.38 -20.14 1.23
C GLY A 512 -12.13 -20.94 0.92
N ILE A 513 -11.05 -20.29 0.45
CA ILE A 513 -9.80 -20.98 0.05
C ILE A 513 -9.14 -21.75 1.20
N LYS A 514 -9.40 -21.38 2.45
CA LYS A 514 -8.84 -22.08 3.62
C LYS A 514 -9.36 -23.52 3.78
N PHE A 515 -10.41 -23.87 3.07
CA PHE A 515 -11.01 -25.22 3.08
C PHE A 515 -10.63 -26.05 1.84
N LYS A 516 -9.95 -25.43 0.85
CA LYS A 516 -9.47 -26.13 -0.33
C LYS A 516 -8.22 -26.94 -0.03
N THR A 517 -8.10 -28.08 -0.67
CA THR A 517 -6.89 -28.90 -0.66
C THR A 517 -5.80 -28.24 -1.52
N HIS A 518 -4.55 -28.68 -1.35
CA HIS A 518 -3.44 -28.20 -2.17
C HIS A 518 -3.66 -28.49 -3.66
N SER A 519 -4.22 -29.68 -4.02
CA SER A 519 -4.54 -30.04 -5.40
C SER A 519 -5.56 -29.08 -6.01
N GLU A 520 -6.68 -28.83 -5.32
CA GLU A 520 -7.72 -27.90 -5.79
C GLU A 520 -7.18 -26.48 -6.00
N LEU A 521 -6.22 -26.03 -5.18
CA LEU A 521 -5.58 -24.73 -5.33
C LEU A 521 -4.65 -24.69 -6.55
N VAL A 522 -3.87 -25.76 -6.80
CA VAL A 522 -3.01 -25.88 -7.97
C VAL A 522 -3.86 -25.94 -9.24
N GLU A 523 -4.94 -26.72 -9.25
CA GLU A 523 -5.88 -26.83 -10.38
C GLU A 523 -6.56 -25.49 -10.70
N ALA A 524 -6.96 -24.73 -9.65
CA ALA A 524 -7.55 -23.40 -9.84
C ALA A 524 -6.54 -22.42 -10.47
N VAL A 525 -5.29 -22.45 -10.02
CA VAL A 525 -4.20 -21.62 -10.55
C VAL A 525 -3.87 -22.04 -12.00
N ASP A 526 -3.71 -23.33 -12.29
CA ASP A 526 -3.42 -23.82 -13.64
C ASP A 526 -4.54 -23.45 -14.61
N ARG A 527 -5.79 -23.65 -14.22
CA ARG A 527 -6.97 -23.25 -15.01
C ARG A 527 -6.96 -21.75 -15.35
N ASP A 528 -6.63 -20.89 -14.39
CA ASP A 528 -6.58 -19.45 -14.61
C ASP A 528 -5.38 -19.05 -15.48
N LEU A 529 -4.21 -19.65 -15.26
CA LEU A 529 -3.01 -19.42 -16.08
C LEU A 529 -3.23 -19.85 -17.56
N ARG A 530 -3.92 -20.95 -17.80
CA ARG A 530 -4.28 -21.40 -19.16
C ARG A 530 -5.25 -20.43 -19.87
N LYS A 531 -6.07 -19.69 -19.16
CA LYS A 531 -6.87 -18.62 -19.76
C LYS A 531 -6.02 -17.45 -20.27
N VAL A 532 -4.86 -17.19 -19.65
CA VAL A 532 -4.11 -15.93 -19.82
C VAL A 532 -2.72 -16.12 -20.44
N LEU A 533 -1.92 -17.05 -19.93
CA LEU A 533 -0.49 -17.18 -20.25
C LEU A 533 -0.11 -18.47 -20.95
N ILE A 534 -0.72 -19.59 -20.53
CA ILE A 534 -0.26 -20.93 -20.89
C ILE A 534 -1.05 -21.44 -22.10
N ASP A 535 -0.36 -22.10 -23.03
CA ASP A 535 -1.03 -22.83 -24.13
C ASP A 535 -1.95 -23.90 -23.52
N PRO A 536 -3.23 -23.96 -23.92
CA PRO A 536 -4.15 -24.97 -23.41
C PRO A 536 -3.68 -26.43 -23.59
N ARG A 537 -2.79 -26.68 -24.56
CA ARG A 537 -2.23 -28.01 -24.86
C ARG A 537 -0.97 -28.34 -24.06
N ALA A 538 -0.43 -27.35 -23.32
CA ALA A 538 0.78 -27.59 -22.52
C ALA A 538 0.53 -28.65 -21.44
N LYS A 539 1.60 -29.36 -21.07
CA LYS A 539 1.57 -30.29 -19.94
C LYS A 539 1.23 -29.56 -18.63
N GLU A 540 0.82 -30.33 -17.64
CA GLU A 540 0.55 -29.81 -16.30
C GLU A 540 1.77 -29.12 -15.68
N PRO A 541 1.57 -28.15 -14.79
CA PRO A 541 2.65 -27.49 -14.09
C PRO A 541 3.40 -28.44 -13.15
N LEU A 542 4.65 -28.14 -12.91
CA LEU A 542 5.34 -28.64 -11.73
C LEU A 542 4.90 -27.79 -10.53
N ALA A 543 4.09 -28.35 -9.64
CA ALA A 543 3.71 -27.71 -8.39
C ALA A 543 4.88 -27.78 -7.41
N LEU A 544 5.45 -26.64 -7.03
CA LEU A 544 6.61 -26.54 -6.14
C LEU A 544 6.21 -26.29 -4.69
N GLY A 545 5.22 -25.45 -4.44
CA GLY A 545 4.77 -25.12 -3.11
C GLY A 545 3.33 -24.57 -3.08
N VAL A 546 2.61 -24.96 -2.04
CA VAL A 546 1.31 -24.39 -1.69
C VAL A 546 1.31 -24.04 -0.21
N ARG A 547 1.26 -22.76 0.08
CA ARG A 547 1.19 -22.26 1.47
C ARG A 547 -0.12 -21.55 1.72
N ILE A 548 -0.94 -22.10 2.60
CA ILE A 548 -2.17 -21.44 3.05
C ILE A 548 -1.87 -20.67 4.34
N TRP A 549 -2.13 -19.38 4.30
CA TRP A 549 -2.11 -18.49 5.46
C TRP A 549 -3.56 -18.24 5.90
N PRO A 550 -4.05 -18.90 6.98
CA PRO A 550 -5.46 -18.75 7.37
C PRO A 550 -5.83 -17.34 7.80
N GLN A 551 -4.87 -16.62 8.34
CA GLN A 551 -4.95 -15.21 8.77
C GLN A 551 -3.71 -14.48 8.25
N ALA A 552 -3.77 -13.99 6.99
CA ALA A 552 -2.59 -13.55 6.26
C ALA A 552 -2.22 -12.09 6.52
N ILE A 553 -3.06 -11.16 6.10
CA ILE A 553 -2.72 -9.74 5.98
C ILE A 553 -3.76 -8.91 6.75
N PRO A 554 -3.35 -8.10 7.76
CA PRO A 554 -4.29 -7.23 8.46
C PRO A 554 -4.91 -6.23 7.48
N GLN A 555 -6.22 -6.11 7.52
CA GLN A 555 -6.96 -5.18 6.68
C GLN A 555 -7.13 -3.84 7.39
N PHE A 556 -6.70 -2.79 6.72
CA PHE A 556 -6.84 -1.41 7.20
C PHE A 556 -8.22 -0.88 6.80
N LEU A 557 -9.26 -1.35 7.49
CA LEU A 557 -10.65 -0.99 7.21
C LEU A 557 -10.97 0.42 7.69
N VAL A 558 -12.10 0.97 7.25
CA VAL A 558 -12.65 2.22 7.80
C VAL A 558 -12.76 2.09 9.32
N GLY A 559 -12.30 3.08 10.08
CA GLY A 559 -12.19 3.06 11.54
C GLY A 559 -10.92 2.40 12.11
N HIS A 560 -10.01 1.89 11.27
CA HIS A 560 -8.79 1.19 11.72
C HIS A 560 -7.94 1.99 12.71
N LEU A 561 -7.75 3.30 12.44
CA LEU A 561 -6.92 4.16 13.29
C LEU A 561 -7.58 4.40 14.65
N ASP A 562 -8.90 4.56 14.70
CA ASP A 562 -9.65 4.77 15.93
C ASP A 562 -9.62 3.52 16.82
N ILE A 563 -9.72 2.32 16.21
CA ILE A 563 -9.58 1.04 16.90
C ILE A 563 -8.16 0.91 17.50
N LEU A 564 -7.14 1.27 16.73
CA LEU A 564 -5.74 1.23 17.19
C LEU A 564 -5.50 2.22 18.35
N ASP A 565 -6.01 3.44 18.24
CA ASP A 565 -5.91 4.46 19.28
C ASP A 565 -6.67 4.07 20.55
N THR A 566 -7.83 3.42 20.41
CA THR A 566 -8.58 2.84 21.53
C THR A 566 -7.75 1.78 22.28
N ALA A 567 -7.11 0.86 21.55
CA ALA A 567 -6.25 -0.16 22.17
C ALA A 567 -5.07 0.45 22.92
N LYS A 568 -4.38 1.42 22.29
CA LYS A 568 -3.24 2.13 22.91
C LYS A 568 -3.65 2.94 24.14
N SER A 569 -4.78 3.63 24.09
CA SER A 569 -5.30 4.43 25.22
C SER A 569 -5.70 3.54 26.38
N ALA A 570 -6.45 2.46 26.12
CA ALA A 570 -6.87 1.52 27.16
C ALA A 570 -5.68 0.90 27.92
N LEU A 571 -4.58 0.59 27.23
CA LEU A 571 -3.35 0.13 27.88
C LEU A 571 -2.70 1.21 28.76
N ARG A 572 -2.68 2.46 28.28
CA ARG A 572 -2.15 3.60 29.08
C ARG A 572 -3.01 3.87 30.33
N ASP A 573 -4.33 3.79 30.20
CA ASP A 573 -5.29 4.08 31.27
C ASP A 573 -5.18 3.10 32.45
N ILE A 574 -4.86 1.82 32.17
CA ILE A 574 -4.56 0.82 33.20
C ILE A 574 -3.09 0.89 33.68
N GLY A 575 -2.36 1.93 33.26
CA GLY A 575 -0.98 2.19 33.74
C GLY A 575 0.13 1.46 32.98
N PHE A 576 -0.14 0.79 31.86
CA PHE A 576 0.85 0.09 31.03
C PHE A 576 1.57 1.05 30.07
N ARG A 577 2.17 2.11 30.61
CA ARG A 577 2.80 3.19 29.80
C ARG A 577 4.04 2.75 29.03
N GLY A 578 4.76 1.72 29.50
CA GLY A 578 5.92 1.12 28.83
C GLY A 578 5.56 -0.06 27.91
N MET A 579 4.27 -0.24 27.61
CA MET A 579 3.76 -1.24 26.66
C MET A 579 3.52 -0.58 25.31
N PHE A 580 4.25 -1.00 24.28
CA PHE A 580 4.15 -0.49 22.91
C PHE A 580 3.54 -1.52 21.99
N LEU A 581 2.67 -1.08 21.06
CA LEU A 581 2.16 -1.91 19.99
C LEU A 581 2.97 -1.65 18.72
N GLY A 582 3.41 -2.70 18.05
CA GLY A 582 4.14 -2.66 16.79
C GLY A 582 3.64 -3.74 15.82
N GLY A 583 4.30 -3.82 14.66
CA GLY A 583 3.94 -4.82 13.65
C GLY A 583 3.12 -4.27 12.49
N ASN A 584 2.72 -5.18 11.60
CA ASN A 584 2.11 -4.83 10.33
C ASN A 584 0.71 -4.22 10.43
N TYR A 585 -0.05 -4.52 11.49
CA TYR A 585 -1.36 -3.91 11.75
C TYR A 585 -1.26 -2.50 12.34
N VAL A 586 -0.07 -2.09 12.82
CA VAL A 586 0.19 -0.75 13.35
C VAL A 586 0.78 0.16 12.27
N SER A 587 1.87 -0.29 11.63
CA SER A 587 2.68 0.55 10.75
C SER A 587 2.34 0.41 9.26
N GLY A 588 1.70 -0.68 8.87
CA GLY A 588 1.36 -1.01 7.47
C GLY A 588 1.95 -2.35 7.04
N VAL A 589 1.31 -2.95 6.04
CA VAL A 589 1.57 -4.34 5.63
C VAL A 589 2.79 -4.53 4.73
N ALA A 590 3.23 -3.49 4.01
CA ALA A 590 4.40 -3.57 3.15
C ALA A 590 5.68 -3.68 3.98
N LEU A 591 6.64 -4.51 3.51
CA LEU A 591 7.90 -4.75 4.22
C LEU A 591 8.64 -3.45 4.57
N GLY A 592 8.70 -2.49 3.63
CA GLY A 592 9.29 -1.16 3.90
C GLY A 592 8.58 -0.40 5.02
N ARG A 593 7.23 -0.55 5.14
CA ARG A 593 6.46 0.07 6.23
C ARG A 593 6.72 -0.61 7.58
N CYS A 594 6.87 -1.92 7.60
CA CYS A 594 7.26 -2.64 8.82
C CYS A 594 8.62 -2.16 9.34
N VAL A 595 9.57 -1.91 8.42
CA VAL A 595 10.92 -1.40 8.79
C VAL A 595 10.85 0.07 9.22
N GLU A 596 10.08 0.92 8.54
CA GLU A 596 9.88 2.32 8.93
C GLU A 596 9.26 2.43 10.33
N GLY A 597 8.15 1.72 10.56
CA GLY A 597 7.51 1.68 11.88
C GLY A 597 8.40 1.05 12.96
N ALA A 598 9.32 0.16 12.59
CA ALA A 598 10.29 -0.35 13.54
C ALA A 598 11.24 0.74 14.06
N TYR A 599 11.71 1.64 13.20
CA TYR A 599 12.49 2.81 13.64
C TYR A 599 11.68 3.79 14.48
N GLU A 600 10.39 3.99 14.14
CA GLU A 600 9.49 4.85 14.91
C GLU A 600 9.27 4.29 16.32
N VAL A 601 8.91 3.01 16.45
CA VAL A 601 8.70 2.36 17.75
C VAL A 601 9.99 2.29 18.57
N ALA A 602 11.14 2.04 17.96
CA ALA A 602 12.43 2.04 18.66
C ALA A 602 12.74 3.42 19.26
N ALA A 603 12.42 4.50 18.55
CA ALA A 603 12.58 5.86 19.08
C ALA A 603 11.62 6.13 20.25
N GLU A 604 10.34 5.70 20.14
CA GLU A 604 9.35 5.82 21.22
C GLU A 604 9.80 5.09 22.50
N VAL A 605 10.34 3.88 22.36
CA VAL A 605 10.91 3.10 23.50
C VAL A 605 12.09 3.82 24.13
N SER A 606 13.03 4.31 23.31
CA SER A 606 14.20 5.05 23.78
C SER A 606 13.81 6.33 24.52
N ASP A 607 12.88 7.11 23.98
CA ASP A 607 12.38 8.35 24.60
C ASP A 607 11.70 8.04 25.96
N PHE A 608 10.90 6.97 26.03
CA PHE A 608 10.24 6.52 27.26
C PHE A 608 11.26 6.15 28.36
N LEU A 609 12.26 5.33 28.04
CA LEU A 609 13.27 4.89 29.00
C LEU A 609 14.19 6.04 29.44
N SER A 610 14.52 6.97 28.55
CA SER A 610 15.25 8.18 28.89
C SER A 610 14.51 9.02 29.94
N GLN A 611 13.19 9.19 29.79
CA GLN A 611 12.37 9.94 30.73
C GLN A 611 12.24 9.26 32.10
N GLN A 612 12.35 7.93 32.16
CA GLN A 612 12.36 7.19 33.43
C GLN A 612 13.68 7.32 34.18
N ALA A 613 14.81 7.41 33.48
CA ALA A 613 16.14 7.55 34.08
C ALA A 613 16.33 8.91 34.76
N TYR A 614 15.53 9.92 34.45
CA TYR A 614 15.56 11.26 35.07
C TYR A 614 14.55 11.43 36.21
N LYS A 615 13.74 10.44 36.53
CA LYS A 615 12.81 10.40 37.67
C LYS A 615 13.37 9.56 38.81
#